data_662db3470a07d2fe7fc8753ee3fafa5b
#
_entry.id   662db3470a07d2fe7fc8753ee3fafa5b
#
_cell.length_a   1.000
_cell.length_b   1.000
_cell.length_c   1.000
_cell.angle_alpha   90.00
_cell.angle_beta   90.00
_cell.angle_gamma   90.00
#
_symmetry.space_group_name_H-M   'P 1'
#
loop_
_entity.id
_entity.type
_entity.pdbx_description
1 polymer ?
#
loop_
_entity_poly.entity_id
_entity_poly.type
_entity_poly.pdbx_seq_one_letter_code
_entity_poly.pdbx_strand_id
1 'polypeptide(L)'
;AGFNSSVEGNEFWTPELEYGWWDLFIGPGKALDTDRYFVICANYLGGCYGTTGPPSIDPNTGKRHGVNFPSVTVNDVVRCQARLLDALGIEQLTAVIGPSTGGLACVTFATIFPERVRLVVPIATGVRTTVLNRIILLEQILAIENDPKFAGGDYYESGRPEMGLSLARMISHKTFVHLDAIERRASKDVVQPGDRFSWYRA
;
A
#
# COMPACT_ATOMS: atom_id res chain seq x y z
N ALA A 1 2.55 -2.92 3.43
CA ALA A 1 3.45 -1.88 3.06
C ALA A 1 4.84 -2.10 3.62
N GLY A 2 5.90 -2.22 3.12
CA GLY A 2 7.25 -2.05 3.59
C GLY A 2 7.91 -3.24 4.31
N PHE A 3 7.17 -4.10 4.95
CA PHE A 3 7.74 -5.25 5.63
C PHE A 3 8.17 -6.35 4.67
N ASN A 4 7.52 -6.46 3.54
CA ASN A 4 7.71 -7.54 2.57
C ASN A 4 8.38 -7.12 1.27
N SER A 5 8.98 -5.98 1.23
CA SER A 5 9.73 -5.55 0.05
C SER A 5 10.90 -6.49 -0.27
N SER A 6 11.32 -7.27 0.70
CA SER A 6 12.45 -8.21 0.65
C SER A 6 12.07 -9.69 0.51
N VAL A 7 10.88 -10.03 0.05
CA VAL A 7 10.54 -11.43 -0.21
C VAL A 7 11.34 -11.95 -1.39
N GLU A 8 12.29 -12.82 -1.11
CA GLU A 8 13.11 -13.49 -2.09
C GLU A 8 12.25 -14.23 -3.12
N GLY A 9 12.56 -14.04 -4.41
CA GLY A 9 11.76 -14.60 -5.50
C GLY A 9 10.57 -13.76 -5.96
N ASN A 10 10.33 -12.60 -5.35
CA ASN A 10 9.38 -11.63 -5.87
C ASN A 10 9.99 -10.92 -7.10
N GLU A 11 9.27 -10.85 -8.21
CA GLU A 11 9.71 -10.16 -9.43
C GLU A 11 10.03 -8.67 -9.24
N PHE A 12 9.52 -8.08 -8.14
CA PHE A 12 9.77 -6.69 -7.75
C PHE A 12 10.90 -6.54 -6.71
N TRP A 13 11.48 -7.65 -6.28
CA TRP A 13 12.63 -7.62 -5.36
C TRP A 13 13.88 -7.16 -6.11
N THR A 14 14.55 -6.18 -5.57
CA THR A 14 15.88 -5.75 -6.04
C THR A 14 16.85 -5.70 -4.86
N PRO A 15 18.16 -5.84 -5.10
CA PRO A 15 19.17 -5.73 -4.03
C PRO A 15 19.08 -4.42 -3.23
N GLU A 16 18.62 -3.33 -3.87
CA GLU A 16 18.41 -2.03 -3.23
C GLU A 16 17.19 -2.03 -2.28
N LEU A 17 16.29 -3.00 -2.43
CA LEU A 17 15.10 -3.19 -1.60
C LEU A 17 15.30 -4.31 -0.56
N GLU A 18 16.52 -4.65 -0.24
CA GLU A 18 16.88 -5.69 0.74
C GLU A 18 16.23 -5.44 2.11
N TYR A 19 15.99 -4.18 2.44
CA TYR A 19 15.36 -3.75 3.69
C TYR A 19 13.99 -3.13 3.46
N GLY A 20 12.99 -3.58 4.21
CA GLY A 20 11.68 -2.94 4.28
C GLY A 20 11.70 -1.65 5.10
N TRP A 21 10.72 -0.79 4.93
CA TRP A 21 10.62 0.46 5.70
C TRP A 21 10.55 0.22 7.23
N TRP A 22 10.07 -0.94 7.62
CA TRP A 22 9.86 -1.30 9.01
C TRP A 22 11.04 -2.04 9.63
N ASP A 23 12.09 -2.30 8.89
CA ASP A 23 13.29 -2.97 9.40
C ASP A 23 13.95 -2.21 10.55
N LEU A 24 13.72 -0.88 10.63
CA LEU A 24 14.12 -0.08 11.79
C LEU A 24 13.38 -0.46 13.07
N PHE A 25 12.14 -0.95 12.94
CA PHE A 25 11.23 -1.20 14.06
C PHE A 25 11.02 -2.69 14.33
N ILE A 26 11.22 -3.56 13.35
CA ILE A 26 10.96 -5.01 13.43
C ILE A 26 12.30 -5.76 13.45
N GLY A 27 12.47 -6.63 14.41
CA GLY A 27 13.66 -7.49 14.55
C GLY A 27 14.01 -7.75 16.01
N PRO A 28 15.01 -8.60 16.26
CA PRO A 28 15.48 -8.89 17.60
C PRO A 28 15.88 -7.64 18.39
N GLY A 29 15.32 -7.48 19.57
CA GLY A 29 15.59 -6.33 20.45
C GLY A 29 15.04 -4.98 19.97
N LYS A 30 14.29 -4.94 18.85
CA LYS A 30 13.67 -3.69 18.33
C LYS A 30 12.29 -3.46 18.95
N ALA A 31 11.62 -2.37 18.55
CA ALA A 31 10.31 -2.00 19.08
C ALA A 31 9.26 -3.10 18.89
N LEU A 32 9.32 -3.82 17.76
CA LEU A 32 8.57 -5.05 17.49
C LEU A 32 9.57 -6.20 17.52
N ASP A 33 9.86 -6.64 18.74
CA ASP A 33 10.88 -7.63 19.04
C ASP A 33 10.48 -9.02 18.57
N THR A 34 11.14 -9.53 17.55
CA THR A 34 10.86 -10.86 16.97
C THR A 34 11.33 -12.02 17.83
N ASP A 35 12.13 -11.78 18.88
CA ASP A 35 12.45 -12.80 19.90
C ASP A 35 11.26 -13.03 20.85
N ARG A 36 10.32 -12.09 20.92
CA ARG A 36 9.16 -12.11 21.82
C ARG A 36 7.83 -12.23 21.09
N TYR A 37 7.75 -11.78 19.84
CA TYR A 37 6.50 -11.70 19.09
C TYR A 37 6.62 -12.37 17.74
N PHE A 38 5.62 -13.13 17.38
CA PHE A 38 5.41 -13.56 16.01
C PHE A 38 4.75 -12.41 15.22
N VAL A 39 5.51 -11.77 14.33
CA VAL A 39 5.07 -10.61 13.56
C VAL A 39 4.53 -11.06 12.21
N ILE A 40 3.30 -10.64 11.89
CA ILE A 40 2.63 -10.97 10.63
C ILE A 40 2.30 -9.67 9.89
N CYS A 41 2.58 -9.64 8.59
CA CYS A 41 2.14 -8.58 7.70
C CYS A 41 1.46 -9.19 6.47
N ALA A 42 0.13 -9.21 6.48
CA ALA A 42 -0.66 -9.70 5.35
C ALA A 42 -0.79 -8.63 4.27
N ASN A 43 -0.62 -9.04 3.00
CA ASN A 43 -0.91 -8.16 1.88
C ASN A 43 -2.42 -7.94 1.74
N TYR A 44 -2.82 -6.79 1.20
CA TYR A 44 -4.23 -6.45 1.03
C TYR A 44 -4.86 -7.22 -0.12
N LEU A 45 -6.07 -7.71 0.08
CA LEU A 45 -6.92 -8.22 -0.98
C LEU A 45 -7.11 -7.15 -2.05
N GLY A 46 -6.99 -7.51 -3.32
CA GLY A 46 -6.98 -6.56 -4.43
C GLY A 46 -5.63 -5.89 -4.69
N GLY A 47 -4.62 -6.16 -3.85
CA GLY A 47 -3.26 -5.63 -3.99
C GLY A 47 -2.39 -6.42 -4.97
N CYS A 48 -1.12 -6.00 -5.06
CA CYS A 48 -0.06 -6.69 -5.80
C CYS A 48 0.56 -7.81 -4.95
N TYR A 49 1.64 -8.42 -5.40
CA TYR A 49 2.51 -9.32 -4.61
C TYR A 49 1.83 -10.61 -4.12
N GLY A 50 1.09 -11.26 -5.01
CA GLY A 50 0.56 -12.61 -4.80
C GLY A 50 -0.83 -12.71 -4.14
N THR A 51 -1.39 -11.62 -3.66
CA THR A 51 -2.79 -11.60 -3.20
C THR A 51 -3.73 -11.53 -4.41
N THR A 52 -4.88 -12.20 -4.33
CA THR A 52 -5.90 -12.13 -5.38
C THR A 52 -6.30 -10.68 -5.67
N GLY A 53 -6.20 -10.28 -6.92
CA GLY A 53 -6.47 -8.92 -7.37
C GLY A 53 -6.87 -8.88 -8.84
N PRO A 54 -7.01 -7.70 -9.45
CA PRO A 54 -7.42 -7.54 -10.85
C PRO A 54 -6.62 -8.38 -11.86
N PRO A 55 -5.29 -8.57 -11.74
CA PRO A 55 -4.54 -9.42 -12.67
C PRO A 55 -4.74 -10.93 -12.46
N SER A 56 -5.38 -11.36 -11.37
CA SER A 56 -5.63 -12.77 -11.08
C SER A 56 -6.64 -13.37 -12.07
N ILE A 57 -6.50 -14.67 -12.31
CA ILE A 57 -7.43 -15.41 -13.16
C ILE A 57 -8.72 -15.69 -12.38
N ASP A 58 -9.84 -15.31 -12.95
CA ASP A 58 -11.17 -15.71 -12.47
C ASP A 58 -11.39 -17.21 -12.80
N PRO A 59 -11.58 -18.05 -11.77
CA PRO A 59 -11.76 -19.49 -11.98
C PRO A 59 -13.03 -19.85 -12.77
N ASN A 60 -14.02 -18.97 -12.83
CA ASN A 60 -15.27 -19.23 -13.55
C ASN A 60 -15.14 -18.96 -15.04
N THR A 61 -14.28 -18.00 -15.43
CA THR A 61 -14.15 -17.57 -16.83
C THR A 61 -12.83 -18.01 -17.46
N GLY A 62 -11.83 -18.38 -16.66
CA GLY A 62 -10.48 -18.66 -17.11
C GLY A 62 -9.72 -17.42 -17.63
N LYS A 63 -10.26 -16.22 -17.43
CA LYS A 63 -9.66 -14.94 -17.85
C LYS A 63 -9.27 -14.10 -16.63
N ARG A 64 -8.42 -13.09 -16.84
CA ARG A 64 -8.13 -12.12 -15.79
C ARG A 64 -9.41 -11.41 -15.37
N HIS A 65 -9.52 -11.09 -14.08
CA HIS A 65 -10.62 -10.26 -13.59
C HIS A 65 -10.63 -8.87 -14.25
N GLY A 66 -9.46 -8.24 -14.34
CA GLY A 66 -9.32 -6.90 -14.89
C GLY A 66 -10.27 -5.91 -14.22
N VAL A 67 -11.02 -5.17 -15.04
CA VAL A 67 -12.04 -4.20 -14.60
C VAL A 67 -13.25 -4.83 -13.90
N ASN A 68 -13.45 -6.14 -14.08
CA ASN A 68 -14.54 -6.87 -13.42
C ASN A 68 -14.16 -7.40 -12.03
N PHE A 69 -12.95 -7.06 -11.54
CA PHE A 69 -12.57 -7.42 -10.18
C PHE A 69 -13.55 -6.79 -9.18
N PRO A 70 -14.06 -7.55 -8.20
CA PRO A 70 -15.02 -7.02 -7.24
C PRO A 70 -14.48 -5.82 -6.47
N SER A 71 -15.35 -4.86 -6.15
CA SER A 71 -14.99 -3.76 -5.25
C SER A 71 -14.65 -4.31 -3.87
N VAL A 72 -13.45 -3.99 -3.39
CA VAL A 72 -12.93 -4.41 -2.09
C VAL A 72 -12.95 -3.24 -1.11
N THR A 73 -13.57 -3.44 0.03
CA THR A 73 -13.61 -2.47 1.12
C THR A 73 -12.56 -2.79 2.19
N VAL A 74 -12.31 -1.84 3.09
CA VAL A 74 -11.45 -2.08 4.27
C VAL A 74 -12.02 -3.20 5.14
N ASN A 75 -13.34 -3.34 5.23
CA ASN A 75 -13.99 -4.43 5.95
C ASN A 75 -13.66 -5.80 5.33
N ASP A 76 -13.63 -5.89 4.01
CA ASP A 76 -13.29 -7.14 3.31
C ASP A 76 -11.83 -7.52 3.53
N VAL A 77 -10.93 -6.53 3.47
CA VAL A 77 -9.50 -6.72 3.79
C VAL A 77 -9.34 -7.26 5.21
N VAL A 78 -9.98 -6.63 6.18
CA VAL A 78 -9.90 -7.02 7.59
C VAL A 78 -10.50 -8.41 7.84
N ARG A 79 -11.63 -8.74 7.21
CA ARG A 79 -12.21 -10.09 7.30
C ARG A 79 -11.32 -11.15 6.67
N CYS A 80 -10.65 -10.83 5.56
CA CYS A 80 -9.66 -11.71 4.95
C CYS A 80 -8.47 -11.96 5.89
N GLN A 81 -7.98 -10.90 6.53
CA GLN A 81 -6.90 -11.01 7.52
C GLN A 81 -7.31 -11.85 8.74
N ALA A 82 -8.54 -11.70 9.22
CA ALA A 82 -9.06 -12.54 10.32
C ALA A 82 -9.08 -14.02 9.93
N ARG A 83 -9.48 -14.37 8.70
CA ARG A 83 -9.43 -15.74 8.19
C ARG A 83 -7.99 -16.28 8.08
N LEU A 84 -7.03 -15.44 7.75
CA LEU A 84 -5.63 -15.82 7.78
C LEU A 84 -5.18 -16.16 9.20
N LEU A 85 -5.59 -15.40 10.20
CA LEU A 85 -5.31 -15.69 11.59
C LEU A 85 -5.93 -17.02 12.04
N ASP A 86 -7.18 -17.31 11.61
CA ASP A 86 -7.84 -18.58 11.86
C ASP A 86 -7.05 -19.75 11.25
N ALA A 87 -6.60 -19.61 10.01
CA ALA A 87 -5.78 -20.62 9.33
C ALA A 87 -4.41 -20.85 10.00
N LEU A 88 -3.88 -19.84 10.68
CA LEU A 88 -2.64 -19.92 11.47
C LEU A 88 -2.86 -20.38 12.90
N GLY A 89 -4.11 -20.62 13.32
CA GLY A 89 -4.45 -21.01 14.69
C GLY A 89 -4.27 -19.88 15.71
N ILE A 90 -4.33 -18.61 15.28
CA ILE A 90 -4.14 -17.44 16.13
C ILE A 90 -5.50 -16.89 16.55
N GLU A 91 -5.87 -17.12 17.79
CA GLU A 91 -7.15 -16.66 18.34
C GLU A 91 -7.13 -15.17 18.70
N GLN A 92 -6.03 -14.66 19.26
CA GLN A 92 -5.94 -13.29 19.72
C GLN A 92 -4.57 -12.68 19.42
N LEU A 93 -4.59 -11.46 18.91
CA LEU A 93 -3.40 -10.65 18.66
C LEU A 93 -3.02 -9.85 19.91
N THR A 94 -1.73 -9.79 20.20
CA THR A 94 -1.19 -8.84 21.20
C THR A 94 -1.43 -7.40 20.75
N ALA A 95 -1.19 -7.12 19.47
CA ALA A 95 -1.42 -5.80 18.91
C ALA A 95 -1.72 -5.86 17.40
N VAL A 96 -2.50 -4.90 16.93
CA VAL A 96 -2.56 -4.50 15.51
C VAL A 96 -1.96 -3.11 15.35
N ILE A 97 -1.03 -2.97 14.42
CA ILE A 97 -0.24 -1.76 14.23
C ILE A 97 -0.24 -1.40 12.75
N GLY A 98 -0.52 -0.15 12.42
CA GLY A 98 -0.51 0.25 11.02
C GLY A 98 -0.52 1.76 10.81
N PRO A 99 0.22 2.24 9.79
CA PRO A 99 0.20 3.64 9.38
C PRO A 99 -0.84 3.89 8.31
N SER A 100 -1.38 5.11 8.26
CA SER A 100 -2.26 5.60 7.21
C SER A 100 -3.44 4.64 6.96
N THR A 101 -3.56 4.07 5.77
CA THR A 101 -4.56 3.03 5.43
C THR A 101 -4.45 1.80 6.34
N GLY A 102 -3.22 1.45 6.76
CA GLY A 102 -3.00 0.39 7.76
C GLY A 102 -3.62 0.74 9.11
N GLY A 103 -3.58 2.00 9.51
CA GLY A 103 -4.26 2.47 10.72
C GLY A 103 -5.78 2.39 10.63
N LEU A 104 -6.37 2.65 9.45
CA LEU A 104 -7.80 2.39 9.21
C LEU A 104 -8.13 0.91 9.36
N ALA A 105 -7.30 0.03 8.81
CA ALA A 105 -7.47 -1.42 8.98
C ALA A 105 -7.36 -1.83 10.45
N CYS A 106 -6.44 -1.25 11.23
CA CYS A 106 -6.32 -1.51 12.67
C CYS A 106 -7.59 -1.14 13.43
N VAL A 107 -8.12 0.07 13.21
CA VAL A 107 -9.37 0.53 13.85
C VAL A 107 -10.55 -0.34 13.42
N THR A 108 -10.63 -0.67 12.12
CA THR A 108 -11.68 -1.55 11.59
C THR A 108 -11.60 -2.95 12.19
N PHE A 109 -10.38 -3.52 12.33
CA PHE A 109 -10.19 -4.82 12.94
C PHE A 109 -10.71 -4.84 14.38
N ALA A 110 -10.31 -3.85 15.18
CA ALA A 110 -10.76 -3.75 16.57
C ALA A 110 -12.27 -3.49 16.69
N THR A 111 -12.88 -2.86 15.71
CA THR A 111 -14.32 -2.62 15.68
C THR A 111 -15.12 -3.88 15.34
N ILE A 112 -14.63 -4.69 14.38
CA ILE A 112 -15.31 -5.91 13.92
C ILE A 112 -15.01 -7.10 14.85
N PHE A 113 -13.79 -7.17 15.38
CA PHE A 113 -13.28 -8.29 16.20
C PHE A 113 -12.63 -7.79 17.50
N PRO A 114 -13.37 -7.08 18.37
CA PRO A 114 -12.80 -6.47 19.58
C PRO A 114 -12.16 -7.49 20.52
N GLU A 115 -12.67 -8.71 20.57
CA GLU A 115 -12.15 -9.80 21.40
C GLU A 115 -10.84 -10.39 20.87
N ARG A 116 -10.52 -10.15 19.60
CA ARG A 116 -9.36 -10.74 18.92
C ARG A 116 -8.10 -9.87 18.96
N VAL A 117 -8.14 -8.74 19.61
CA VAL A 117 -6.98 -7.83 19.71
C VAL A 117 -6.92 -7.15 21.07
N ARG A 118 -5.73 -7.09 21.66
CA ARG A 118 -5.52 -6.47 22.98
C ARG A 118 -5.10 -5.00 22.88
N LEU A 119 -4.33 -4.64 21.86
CA LEU A 119 -3.81 -3.29 21.66
C LEU A 119 -3.96 -2.85 20.20
N VAL A 120 -4.38 -1.62 20.00
CA VAL A 120 -4.56 -1.01 18.67
C VAL A 120 -3.65 0.21 18.57
N VAL A 121 -2.76 0.20 17.58
CA VAL A 121 -1.77 1.28 17.37
C VAL A 121 -1.94 1.86 15.95
N PRO A 122 -2.92 2.74 15.74
CA PRO A 122 -3.10 3.45 14.47
C PRO A 122 -2.12 4.62 14.41
N ILE A 123 -1.32 4.70 13.35
CA ILE A 123 -0.29 5.71 13.17
C ILE A 123 -0.66 6.62 12.00
N ALA A 124 -0.58 7.92 12.17
CA ALA A 124 -0.84 8.92 11.12
C ALA A 124 -2.12 8.63 10.31
N THR A 125 -3.19 8.29 11.02
CA THR A 125 -4.50 7.99 10.44
C THR A 125 -5.60 8.70 11.21
N GLY A 126 -6.74 8.88 10.57
CA GLY A 126 -7.94 9.42 11.19
C GLY A 126 -9.17 8.58 10.85
N VAL A 127 -10.14 8.57 11.75
CA VAL A 127 -11.42 7.87 11.56
C VAL A 127 -12.37 8.60 10.60
N ARG A 128 -11.98 9.78 10.14
CA ARG A 128 -12.78 10.60 9.23
C ARG A 128 -11.92 11.22 8.14
N THR A 129 -12.29 10.96 6.89
CA THR A 129 -11.66 11.58 5.73
C THR A 129 -12.16 13.00 5.54
N THR A 130 -11.25 13.98 5.46
CA THR A 130 -11.59 15.37 5.19
C THR A 130 -11.99 15.58 3.73
N VAL A 131 -12.68 16.69 3.44
CA VAL A 131 -13.03 17.08 2.07
C VAL A 131 -11.75 17.24 1.22
N LEU A 132 -10.73 17.88 1.76
CA LEU A 132 -9.45 18.08 1.07
C LEU A 132 -8.81 16.74 0.68
N ASN A 133 -8.77 15.77 1.59
CA ASN A 133 -8.23 14.44 1.27
C ASN A 133 -9.03 13.76 0.14
N ARG A 134 -10.34 13.90 0.14
CA ARG A 134 -11.19 13.34 -0.93
C ARG A 134 -10.91 14.02 -2.28
N ILE A 135 -10.72 15.33 -2.30
CA ILE A 135 -10.36 16.06 -3.53
C ILE A 135 -9.01 15.54 -4.05
N ILE A 136 -8.00 15.49 -3.20
CA ILE A 136 -6.66 15.00 -3.58
C ILE A 136 -6.69 13.55 -4.10
N LEU A 137 -7.49 12.68 -3.50
CA LEU A 137 -7.67 11.31 -3.99
C LEU A 137 -8.36 11.29 -5.36
N LEU A 138 -9.40 12.12 -5.56
CA LEU A 138 -10.07 12.25 -6.85
C LEU A 138 -9.13 12.77 -7.94
N GLU A 139 -8.30 13.77 -7.64
CA GLU A 139 -7.29 14.27 -8.59
C GLU A 139 -6.35 13.16 -9.05
N GLN A 140 -5.91 12.27 -8.14
CA GLN A 140 -5.06 11.14 -8.47
C GLN A 140 -5.77 10.12 -9.35
N ILE A 141 -7.03 9.81 -9.03
CA ILE A 141 -7.85 8.90 -9.83
C ILE A 141 -8.01 9.45 -11.25
N LEU A 142 -8.42 10.70 -11.37
CA LEU A 142 -8.60 11.35 -12.66
C LEU A 142 -7.31 11.44 -13.46
N ALA A 143 -6.16 11.65 -12.81
CA ALA A 143 -4.87 11.65 -13.48
C ALA A 143 -4.57 10.30 -14.15
N ILE A 144 -4.91 9.19 -13.49
CA ILE A 144 -4.72 7.84 -14.04
C ILE A 144 -5.76 7.52 -15.12
N GLU A 145 -7.03 7.81 -14.86
CA GLU A 145 -8.12 7.49 -15.77
C GLU A 145 -8.07 8.27 -17.09
N ASN A 146 -7.52 9.49 -17.06
CA ASN A 146 -7.34 10.30 -18.27
C ASN A 146 -6.04 9.99 -19.05
N ASP A 147 -5.21 9.06 -18.57
CA ASP A 147 -4.09 8.57 -19.37
C ASP A 147 -4.62 7.74 -20.55
N PRO A 148 -4.25 8.06 -21.80
CA PRO A 148 -4.72 7.28 -22.95
C PRO A 148 -4.42 5.79 -22.90
N LYS A 149 -3.36 5.39 -22.17
CA LYS A 149 -3.00 3.98 -21.98
C LYS A 149 -3.79 3.29 -20.88
N PHE A 150 -4.60 4.01 -20.12
CA PHE A 150 -5.42 3.40 -19.06
C PHE A 150 -6.46 2.43 -19.62
N ALA A 151 -6.98 2.73 -20.82
CA ALA A 151 -7.90 1.86 -21.55
C ALA A 151 -9.11 1.38 -20.69
N GLY A 152 -9.67 2.29 -19.87
CA GLY A 152 -10.77 1.94 -18.96
C GLY A 152 -10.39 0.92 -17.87
N GLY A 153 -9.10 0.72 -17.61
CA GLY A 153 -8.58 -0.28 -16.66
C GLY A 153 -8.11 -1.59 -17.30
N ASP A 154 -8.33 -1.77 -18.61
CA ASP A 154 -7.90 -2.97 -19.36
C ASP A 154 -6.60 -2.69 -20.13
N TYR A 155 -5.54 -2.37 -19.44
CA TYR A 155 -4.23 -1.98 -19.99
C TYR A 155 -3.21 -3.12 -20.03
N TYR A 156 -3.61 -4.35 -19.76
CA TYR A 156 -2.68 -5.48 -19.64
C TYR A 156 -1.92 -5.80 -20.93
N GLU A 157 -2.54 -5.58 -22.09
CA GLU A 157 -1.93 -5.83 -23.40
C GLU A 157 -1.40 -4.54 -24.08
N SER A 158 -1.95 -3.38 -23.71
CA SER A 158 -1.64 -2.09 -24.36
C SER A 158 -0.51 -1.30 -23.70
N GLY A 159 -0.09 -1.71 -22.51
CA GLY A 159 0.93 -1.04 -21.71
C GLY A 159 0.35 -0.20 -20.57
N ARG A 160 1.21 0.16 -19.64
CA ARG A 160 0.82 0.82 -18.38
C ARG A 160 0.49 2.31 -18.59
N PRO A 161 -0.43 2.88 -17.81
CA PRO A 161 -0.73 4.32 -17.81
C PRO A 161 0.35 5.11 -17.03
N GLU A 162 1.57 5.14 -17.56
CA GLU A 162 2.75 5.66 -16.86
C GLU A 162 2.68 7.17 -16.61
N MET A 163 2.13 7.93 -17.56
CA MET A 163 1.97 9.38 -17.42
C MET A 163 0.96 9.70 -16.30
N GLY A 164 -0.18 9.04 -16.30
CA GLY A 164 -1.21 9.19 -15.28
C GLY A 164 -0.72 8.77 -13.90
N LEU A 165 0.00 7.65 -13.82
CA LEU A 165 0.62 7.18 -12.57
C LEU A 165 1.68 8.15 -12.06
N SER A 166 2.52 8.71 -12.93
CA SER A 166 3.53 9.72 -12.56
C SER A 166 2.86 10.97 -11.99
N LEU A 167 1.82 11.46 -12.66
CA LEU A 167 1.08 12.65 -12.21
C LEU A 167 0.39 12.39 -10.87
N ALA A 168 -0.29 11.24 -10.72
CA ALA A 168 -0.91 10.84 -9.46
C ALA A 168 0.12 10.76 -8.32
N ARG A 169 1.31 10.24 -8.60
CA ARG A 169 2.41 10.17 -7.65
C ARG A 169 2.90 11.56 -7.22
N MET A 170 3.03 12.49 -8.15
CA MET A 170 3.39 13.89 -7.85
C MET A 170 2.34 14.58 -6.98
N ILE A 171 1.05 14.33 -7.25
CA ILE A 171 -0.05 14.85 -6.43
C ILE A 171 0.04 14.31 -5.00
N SER A 172 0.26 13.01 -4.85
CA SER A 172 0.34 12.38 -3.52
C SER A 172 1.58 12.80 -2.72
N HIS A 173 2.71 13.03 -3.36
CA HIS A 173 3.96 13.42 -2.69
C HIS A 173 3.80 14.71 -1.86
N LYS A 174 3.01 15.65 -2.33
CA LYS A 174 2.71 16.90 -1.60
C LYS A 174 2.04 16.69 -0.25
N THR A 175 1.44 15.53 -0.04
CA THR A 175 0.70 15.19 1.19
C THR A 175 1.50 14.33 2.16
N PHE A 176 2.59 13.70 1.70
CA PHE A 176 3.36 12.74 2.49
C PHE A 176 4.65 13.30 3.07
N VAL A 177 5.20 14.34 2.44
CA VAL A 177 6.53 14.86 2.76
C VAL A 177 6.43 16.34 3.14
N HIS A 178 7.15 16.72 4.20
CA HIS A 178 7.26 18.13 4.58
C HIS A 178 7.95 18.94 3.50
N LEU A 179 7.48 20.17 3.24
CA LEU A 179 7.98 21.02 2.15
C LEU A 179 9.50 21.21 2.21
N ASP A 180 10.06 21.47 3.38
CA ASP A 180 11.52 21.61 3.54
C ASP A 180 12.29 20.34 3.18
N ALA A 181 11.67 19.16 3.33
CA ALA A 181 12.29 17.92 2.91
C ALA A 181 12.26 17.77 1.39
N ILE A 182 11.19 18.20 0.74
CA ILE A 182 11.09 18.25 -0.72
C ILE A 182 12.14 19.22 -1.26
N GLU A 183 12.22 20.44 -0.70
CA GLU A 183 13.19 21.45 -1.11
C GLU A 183 14.63 20.95 -1.00
N ARG A 184 14.97 20.28 0.11
CA ARG A 184 16.31 19.71 0.29
C ARG A 184 16.63 18.56 -0.68
N ARG A 185 15.64 17.73 -1.01
CA ARG A 185 15.83 16.58 -1.90
C ARG A 185 15.87 16.98 -3.36
N ALA A 186 14.99 17.90 -3.73
CA ALA A 186 14.80 18.33 -5.10
C ALA A 186 15.69 19.51 -5.49
N SER A 187 16.76 19.80 -4.80
CA SER A 187 17.61 20.96 -4.98
C SER A 187 17.51 21.63 -6.38
N LYS A 188 17.89 22.86 -6.52
CA LYS A 188 17.73 23.62 -7.77
C LYS A 188 18.58 23.09 -8.94
N ASP A 189 19.37 22.06 -8.69
CA ASP A 189 20.27 21.52 -9.68
C ASP A 189 19.57 20.54 -10.61
N VAL A 190 19.73 20.71 -11.91
CA VAL A 190 19.32 19.75 -12.92
C VAL A 190 20.24 18.54 -12.82
N VAL A 191 19.70 17.39 -12.46
CA VAL A 191 20.50 16.18 -12.17
C VAL A 191 21.11 15.59 -13.44
N GLN A 192 20.43 15.72 -14.58
CA GLN A 192 20.96 15.36 -15.90
C GLN A 192 20.49 16.31 -16.98
N PRO A 193 21.31 16.53 -18.03
CA PRO A 193 20.88 17.29 -19.21
C PRO A 193 19.60 16.68 -19.80
N GLY A 194 18.56 17.50 -19.95
CA GLY A 194 17.25 17.07 -20.46
C GLY A 194 16.19 16.81 -19.41
N ASP A 195 16.53 16.68 -18.13
CA ASP A 195 15.55 16.65 -17.05
C ASP A 195 14.88 18.04 -16.94
N ARG A 196 13.55 18.05 -16.99
CA ARG A 196 12.82 19.32 -16.86
C ARG A 196 12.90 19.86 -15.42
N PHE A 197 12.94 18.95 -14.43
CA PHE A 197 12.99 19.27 -13.01
C PHE A 197 13.73 18.18 -12.24
N SER A 198 14.56 18.55 -11.29
CA SER A 198 15.33 17.63 -10.43
C SER A 198 14.44 16.69 -9.59
N TRP A 199 13.23 17.13 -9.24
CA TRP A 199 12.28 16.35 -8.44
C TRP A 199 11.61 15.17 -9.19
N TYR A 200 11.86 15.02 -10.51
CA TYR A 200 11.44 13.82 -11.25
C TYR A 200 12.11 12.55 -10.78
N ARG A 201 13.17 12.65 -9.97
CA ARG A 201 13.97 11.54 -9.44
C ARG A 201 14.05 11.51 -7.91
N ALA A 202 13.28 12.37 -7.23
CA ALA A 202 13.30 12.43 -5.76
C ALA A 202 12.37 11.38 -5.11
#